data_4117ce75d5e04252e4de56610127db87
#
_entry.id   4117ce75d5e04252e4de56610127db87
#
_cell.length_a   1.000
_cell.length_b   1.000
_cell.length_c   1.000
_cell.angle_alpha   90.00
_cell.angle_beta   90.00
_cell.angle_gamma   90.00
#
_symmetry.space_group_name_H-M   'P 1'
#
loop_
_entity.id
_entity.type
_entity.pdbx_description
1 polymer ?
#
loop_
_entity_poly.entity_id
_entity_poly.type
_entity_poly.pdbx_seq_one_letter_code
_entity_poly.pdbx_strand_id
1 'polypeptide(L)'
;MQKNTVSIDTSQSPAKIEFSPEFNVAVPFIDRHLLEGRKDKVIIRETGGEEVTYGQLSERVNQSGNALKNLGLNSGDRLLMMVKDSAEFFYLFWGAIKAGIVPVPLNTLLRAKDYSFMIEDSGCAAVVYSAEFRTEVEPALEMLSVKPEIVLLTEGESGCFLEKMNSADSELEAAAASATDDCFWLYSSGTTGRPKGAVHSHRDMVISSQYYGKDTLGVREDDICFSAAKLFFAYGLGNGMTFPLWSGASCVLFPARPTPDSTFEVIERFKPTIYFGVPTLYAAQLQSLENSGSGD
;
A
#
# COMPACT_ATOMS: atom_id res chain seq x y z
N MET A 1 -14.65 10.01 22.58
CA MET A 1 -13.40 9.34 22.15
C MET A 1 -12.40 10.42 21.72
N GLN A 2 -11.13 10.21 22.00
CA GLN A 2 -10.06 11.05 21.46
C GLN A 2 -10.07 10.94 19.92
N LYS A 3 -9.67 12.00 19.19
CA LYS A 3 -9.63 11.98 17.72
C LYS A 3 -8.73 10.86 17.19
N ASN A 4 -9.04 10.35 16.02
CA ASN A 4 -8.28 9.30 15.32
C ASN A 4 -8.12 7.99 16.10
N THR A 5 -9.09 7.65 16.94
CA THR A 5 -9.08 6.39 17.74
C THR A 5 -10.16 5.43 17.29
N VAL A 6 -9.87 4.14 17.50
CA VAL A 6 -10.79 3.01 17.27
C VAL A 6 -10.98 2.27 18.59
N SER A 7 -12.22 1.97 18.94
CA SER A 7 -12.57 1.06 20.05
C SER A 7 -13.02 -0.27 19.48
N ILE A 8 -12.47 -1.36 19.99
CA ILE A 8 -12.79 -2.73 19.56
C ILE A 8 -13.27 -3.52 20.76
N ASP A 9 -14.55 -3.90 20.76
CA ASP A 9 -15.15 -4.78 21.76
C ASP A 9 -15.18 -6.20 21.23
N THR A 10 -14.27 -7.03 21.74
CA THR A 10 -14.13 -8.46 21.41
C THR A 10 -15.00 -9.37 22.26
N SER A 11 -15.84 -8.83 23.15
CA SER A 11 -16.79 -9.63 23.94
C SER A 11 -17.93 -10.22 23.10
N GLN A 12 -18.08 -9.76 21.88
CA GLN A 12 -19.07 -10.25 20.89
C GLN A 12 -18.37 -10.73 19.60
N SER A 13 -19.07 -11.55 18.84
CA SER A 13 -18.59 -12.07 17.54
C SER A 13 -19.64 -11.80 16.44
N PRO A 14 -19.30 -11.04 15.36
CA PRO A 14 -18.02 -10.34 15.16
C PRO A 14 -17.79 -9.23 16.21
N ALA A 15 -16.52 -8.87 16.44
CA ALA A 15 -16.18 -7.79 17.35
C ALA A 15 -16.87 -6.48 16.94
N LYS A 16 -17.35 -5.69 17.90
CA LYS A 16 -17.92 -4.37 17.60
C LYS A 16 -16.80 -3.34 17.45
N ILE A 17 -16.81 -2.63 16.33
CA ILE A 17 -15.81 -1.59 16.01
C ILE A 17 -16.50 -0.23 16.01
N GLU A 18 -16.00 0.70 16.82
CA GLU A 18 -16.49 2.08 16.89
C GLU A 18 -15.34 3.05 16.57
N PHE A 19 -15.64 4.08 15.80
CA PHE A 19 -14.69 5.08 15.36
C PHE A 19 -14.96 6.42 16.05
N SER A 20 -13.89 7.18 16.33
CA SER A 20 -14.05 8.58 16.76
C SER A 20 -14.71 9.41 15.65
N PRO A 21 -15.43 10.50 15.99
CA PRO A 21 -16.06 11.38 14.97
C PRO A 21 -15.07 11.95 13.97
N GLU A 22 -13.88 12.37 14.43
CA GLU A 22 -12.75 12.71 13.57
C GLU A 22 -11.82 11.51 13.51
N PHE A 23 -11.65 10.96 12.28
CA PHE A 23 -10.94 9.71 12.08
C PHE A 23 -10.19 9.66 10.76
N ASN A 24 -8.87 9.79 10.81
CA ASN A 24 -7.96 9.51 9.71
C ASN A 24 -7.24 8.19 9.98
N VAL A 25 -7.41 7.23 9.10
CA VAL A 25 -6.93 5.85 9.29
C VAL A 25 -5.39 5.73 9.30
N ALA A 26 -4.66 6.71 8.77
CA ALA A 26 -3.21 6.70 8.86
C ALA A 26 -2.72 6.74 10.31
N VAL A 27 -3.43 7.41 11.23
CA VAL A 27 -3.02 7.50 12.63
C VAL A 27 -2.97 6.12 13.32
N PRO A 28 -4.04 5.30 13.32
CA PRO A 28 -3.98 3.97 13.94
C PRO A 28 -3.10 2.97 13.18
N PHE A 29 -2.80 3.18 11.90
CA PHE A 29 -1.92 2.27 11.14
C PHE A 29 -0.45 2.65 11.19
N ILE A 30 -0.12 3.93 11.37
CA ILE A 30 1.25 4.45 11.33
C ILE A 30 1.68 5.00 12.70
N ASP A 31 1.00 6.03 13.21
CA ASP A 31 1.48 6.78 14.37
C ASP A 31 1.32 6.00 15.68
N ARG A 32 0.28 5.18 15.80
CA ARG A 32 0.01 4.34 16.97
C ARG A 32 1.23 3.54 17.41
N HIS A 33 2.00 3.01 16.46
CA HIS A 33 3.14 2.15 16.75
C HIS A 33 4.24 2.84 17.54
N LEU A 34 4.40 4.15 17.39
CA LEU A 34 5.37 4.93 18.16
C LEU A 34 4.95 5.02 19.62
N LEU A 35 3.64 5.18 19.87
CA LEU A 35 3.09 5.25 21.23
C LEU A 35 3.07 3.87 21.93
N GLU A 36 2.97 2.80 21.16
CA GLU A 36 2.95 1.41 21.64
C GLU A 36 4.36 0.77 21.71
N GLY A 37 5.43 1.56 21.56
CA GLY A 37 6.80 1.11 21.78
C GLY A 37 7.45 0.33 20.64
N ARG A 38 6.86 0.36 19.40
CA ARG A 38 7.41 -0.36 18.24
C ARG A 38 8.32 0.49 17.36
N LYS A 39 8.77 1.65 17.84
CA LYS A 39 9.58 2.58 17.04
C LYS A 39 10.75 1.91 16.33
N ASP A 40 11.49 1.06 17.03
CA ASP A 40 12.70 0.43 16.52
C ASP A 40 12.47 -0.96 15.89
N LYS A 41 11.21 -1.43 15.86
CA LYS A 41 10.85 -2.69 15.23
C LYS A 41 10.80 -2.53 13.71
N VAL A 42 11.37 -3.51 12.99
CA VAL A 42 11.31 -3.58 11.53
C VAL A 42 9.90 -3.95 11.09
N ILE A 43 9.29 -3.12 10.27
CA ILE A 43 8.01 -3.37 9.59
C ILE A 43 8.23 -3.87 8.17
N ILE A 44 9.12 -3.26 7.39
CA ILE A 44 9.38 -3.61 6.00
C ILE A 44 10.76 -4.26 5.89
N ARG A 45 10.81 -5.38 5.17
CA ARG A 45 12.03 -6.06 4.71
C ARG A 45 11.96 -6.16 3.20
N GLU A 46 12.84 -5.49 2.49
CA GLU A 46 12.92 -5.63 1.03
C GLU A 46 13.87 -6.74 0.62
N THR A 47 13.52 -7.43 -0.44
CA THR A 47 14.41 -8.47 -0.99
C THR A 47 15.72 -7.91 -1.52
N GLY A 48 15.78 -6.61 -1.82
CA GLY A 48 17.01 -5.85 -2.10
C GLY A 48 17.95 -5.66 -0.91
N GLY A 49 17.49 -5.92 0.31
CA GLY A 49 18.26 -5.83 1.55
C GLY A 49 17.95 -4.60 2.40
N GLU A 50 17.08 -3.72 1.99
CA GLU A 50 16.62 -2.59 2.78
C GLU A 50 15.65 -3.05 3.87
N GLU A 51 15.81 -2.48 5.06
CA GLU A 51 14.90 -2.66 6.20
C GLU A 51 14.41 -1.29 6.68
N VAL A 52 13.12 -1.20 6.99
CA VAL A 52 12.49 0.03 7.49
C VAL A 52 11.82 -0.27 8.82
N THR A 53 12.13 0.51 9.87
CA THR A 53 11.46 0.42 11.17
C THR A 53 10.13 1.18 11.15
N TYR A 54 9.25 0.91 12.13
CA TYR A 54 8.02 1.69 12.31
C TYR A 54 8.29 3.19 12.53
N GLY A 55 9.40 3.53 13.20
CA GLY A 55 9.81 4.93 13.39
C GLY A 55 10.19 5.60 12.08
N GLN A 56 11.01 4.93 11.28
CA GLN A 56 11.39 5.40 9.95
C GLN A 56 10.17 5.48 9.02
N LEU A 57 9.28 4.48 9.05
CA LEU A 57 8.05 4.52 8.27
C LEU A 57 7.21 5.75 8.60
N SER A 58 6.99 6.05 9.89
CA SER A 58 6.22 7.22 10.30
C SER A 58 6.84 8.53 9.82
N GLU A 59 8.16 8.68 9.95
CA GLU A 59 8.89 9.85 9.45
C GLU A 59 8.73 10.01 7.94
N ARG A 60 8.93 8.92 7.17
CA ARG A 60 8.81 8.93 5.71
C ARG A 60 7.38 9.19 5.23
N VAL A 61 6.38 8.67 5.92
CA VAL A 61 4.95 8.95 5.68
C VAL A 61 4.66 10.44 5.88
N ASN A 62 5.18 11.05 6.94
CA ASN A 62 5.02 12.48 7.18
C ASN A 62 5.69 13.32 6.09
N GLN A 63 6.93 13.02 5.74
CA GLN A 63 7.66 13.68 4.66
C GLN A 63 6.93 13.54 3.32
N SER A 64 6.41 12.35 3.02
CA SER A 64 5.63 12.09 1.81
C SER A 64 4.37 12.94 1.76
N GLY A 65 3.57 12.98 2.83
CA GLY A 65 2.38 13.81 2.89
C GLY A 65 2.67 15.29 2.75
N ASN A 66 3.72 15.79 3.42
CA ASN A 66 4.17 17.18 3.28
C ASN A 66 4.67 17.50 1.86
N ALA A 67 5.41 16.58 1.24
CA ALA A 67 5.85 16.75 -0.15
C ALA A 67 4.66 16.88 -1.11
N LEU A 68 3.62 16.05 -0.96
CA LEU A 68 2.41 16.12 -1.77
C LEU A 68 1.68 17.48 -1.57
N LYS A 69 1.57 17.95 -0.34
CA LYS A 69 1.00 19.30 -0.05
C LYS A 69 1.85 20.41 -0.66
N ASN A 70 3.16 20.34 -0.56
CA ASN A 70 4.09 21.32 -1.14
C ASN A 70 4.02 21.34 -2.68
N LEU A 71 3.64 20.23 -3.30
CA LEU A 71 3.37 20.15 -4.74
C LEU A 71 2.02 20.78 -5.14
N GLY A 72 1.18 21.16 -4.17
CA GLY A 72 -0.11 21.81 -4.40
C GLY A 72 -1.32 20.89 -4.34
N LEU A 73 -1.17 19.60 -3.97
CA LEU A 73 -2.31 18.73 -3.79
C LEU A 73 -3.10 19.13 -2.55
N ASN A 74 -4.43 19.08 -2.67
CA ASN A 74 -5.39 19.40 -1.63
C ASN A 74 -6.12 18.15 -1.14
N SER A 75 -6.81 18.28 -0.01
CA SER A 75 -7.67 17.21 0.50
C SER A 75 -8.73 16.83 -0.53
N GLY A 76 -8.90 15.53 -0.76
CA GLY A 76 -9.82 14.96 -1.77
C GLY A 76 -9.25 14.83 -3.18
N ASP A 77 -8.05 15.37 -3.47
CA ASP A 77 -7.38 15.15 -4.74
C ASP A 77 -6.96 13.68 -4.88
N ARG A 78 -7.09 13.12 -6.10
CA ARG A 78 -6.64 11.74 -6.38
C ARG A 78 -5.21 11.76 -6.86
N LEU A 79 -4.41 10.82 -6.30
CA LEU A 79 -3.03 10.55 -6.67
C LEU A 79 -2.94 9.15 -7.28
N LEU A 80 -2.71 9.03 -8.58
CA LEU A 80 -2.48 7.75 -9.20
C LEU A 80 -1.06 7.25 -8.96
N MET A 81 -0.96 5.98 -8.57
CA MET A 81 0.30 5.34 -8.21
C MET A 81 0.55 4.10 -9.09
N MET A 82 1.54 4.17 -10.00
CA MET A 82 2.10 3.01 -10.68
C MET A 82 3.47 2.71 -10.08
N VAL A 83 3.47 2.25 -8.83
CA VAL A 83 4.66 2.07 -7.99
C VAL A 83 4.87 0.58 -7.71
N LYS A 84 6.13 0.14 -7.82
CA LYS A 84 6.52 -1.24 -7.49
C LYS A 84 6.30 -1.54 -5.99
N ASP A 85 6.30 -2.83 -5.64
CA ASP A 85 6.21 -3.27 -4.23
C ASP A 85 7.52 -2.95 -3.51
N SER A 86 7.62 -1.74 -2.97
CA SER A 86 8.78 -1.22 -2.26
C SER A 86 8.34 -0.34 -1.10
N ALA A 87 9.28 0.12 -0.28
CA ALA A 87 9.00 1.03 0.83
C ALA A 87 8.36 2.34 0.36
N GLU A 88 8.71 2.83 -0.85
CA GLU A 88 8.13 4.05 -1.44
C GLU A 88 6.62 3.92 -1.66
N PHE A 89 6.12 2.69 -1.95
CA PHE A 89 4.68 2.47 -2.05
C PHE A 89 3.99 2.79 -0.72
N PHE A 90 4.56 2.34 0.41
CA PHE A 90 4.04 2.65 1.75
C PHE A 90 4.10 4.14 2.05
N TYR A 91 5.25 4.78 1.77
CA TYR A 91 5.44 6.21 2.03
C TYR A 91 4.41 7.04 1.28
N LEU A 92 4.23 6.76 0.00
CA LEU A 92 3.34 7.49 -0.88
C LEU A 92 1.86 7.25 -0.53
N PHE A 93 1.47 5.98 -0.33
CA PHE A 93 0.10 5.60 -0.01
C PHE A 93 -0.36 6.18 1.33
N TRP A 94 0.41 5.94 2.39
CA TRP A 94 0.04 6.41 3.73
C TRP A 94 0.26 7.92 3.91
N GLY A 95 1.26 8.50 3.25
CA GLY A 95 1.49 9.94 3.25
C GLY A 95 0.34 10.69 2.58
N ALA A 96 -0.16 10.19 1.45
CA ALA A 96 -1.34 10.72 0.79
C ALA A 96 -2.56 10.69 1.74
N ILE A 97 -2.89 9.53 2.31
CA ILE A 97 -4.03 9.38 3.23
C ILE A 97 -3.89 10.31 4.45
N LYS A 98 -2.70 10.38 5.04
CA LYS A 98 -2.46 11.25 6.20
C LYS A 98 -2.66 12.73 5.86
N ALA A 99 -2.29 13.14 4.65
CA ALA A 99 -2.48 14.50 4.14
C ALA A 99 -3.91 14.78 3.62
N GLY A 100 -4.82 13.80 3.66
CA GLY A 100 -6.19 13.92 3.14
C GLY A 100 -6.32 13.72 1.63
N ILE A 101 -5.25 13.27 0.97
CA ILE A 101 -5.20 12.98 -0.46
C ILE A 101 -5.59 11.51 -0.67
N VAL A 102 -6.27 11.20 -1.77
CA VAL A 102 -6.81 9.88 -2.08
C VAL A 102 -5.86 9.12 -3.01
N PRO A 103 -5.02 8.18 -2.51
CA PRO A 103 -4.18 7.36 -3.37
C PRO A 103 -5.00 6.34 -4.16
N VAL A 104 -4.59 6.14 -5.41
CA VAL A 104 -5.20 5.21 -6.35
C VAL A 104 -4.10 4.31 -6.94
N PRO A 105 -3.70 3.24 -6.24
CA PRO A 105 -2.71 2.32 -6.78
C PRO A 105 -3.28 1.54 -7.97
N LEU A 106 -2.51 1.49 -9.06
CA LEU A 106 -2.88 0.83 -10.29
C LEU A 106 -2.02 -0.42 -10.54
N ASN A 107 -2.63 -1.39 -11.21
CA ASN A 107 -1.94 -2.58 -11.67
C ASN A 107 -0.77 -2.20 -12.59
N THR A 108 0.44 -2.57 -12.22
CA THR A 108 1.68 -2.24 -12.95
C THR A 108 1.91 -3.07 -14.22
N LEU A 109 1.01 -4.01 -14.52
CA LEU A 109 1.06 -4.86 -15.72
C LEU A 109 0.11 -4.39 -16.83
N LEU A 110 -0.55 -3.25 -16.66
CA LEU A 110 -1.48 -2.67 -17.63
C LEU A 110 -0.72 -2.01 -18.79
N ARG A 111 -1.47 -1.72 -19.86
CA ARG A 111 -0.95 -1.04 -21.05
C ARG A 111 -1.31 0.44 -21.04
N ALA A 112 -0.60 1.21 -21.86
CA ALA A 112 -0.79 2.65 -21.97
C ALA A 112 -2.26 3.07 -22.13
N LYS A 113 -3.03 2.34 -22.95
CA LYS A 113 -4.47 2.59 -23.15
C LYS A 113 -5.29 2.47 -21.85
N ASP A 114 -4.94 1.50 -20.99
CA ASP A 114 -5.66 1.29 -19.74
C ASP A 114 -5.31 2.40 -18.74
N TYR A 115 -4.03 2.80 -18.67
CA TYR A 115 -3.58 3.93 -17.84
C TYR A 115 -4.21 5.24 -18.29
N SER A 116 -4.23 5.53 -19.60
CA SER A 116 -4.89 6.72 -20.14
C SER A 116 -6.35 6.81 -19.69
N PHE A 117 -7.09 5.70 -19.83
CA PHE A 117 -8.48 5.63 -19.36
C PHE A 117 -8.60 5.91 -17.84
N MET A 118 -7.76 5.27 -17.01
CA MET A 118 -7.86 5.43 -15.56
C MET A 118 -7.45 6.82 -15.07
N ILE A 119 -6.51 7.47 -15.74
CA ILE A 119 -6.12 8.87 -15.48
C ILE A 119 -7.31 9.80 -15.76
N GLU A 120 -8.01 9.62 -16.91
CA GLU A 120 -9.19 10.41 -17.25
C GLU A 120 -10.37 10.11 -16.31
N ASP A 121 -10.66 8.83 -16.06
CA ASP A 121 -11.80 8.38 -15.24
C ASP A 121 -11.68 8.84 -13.79
N SER A 122 -10.49 8.77 -13.22
CA SER A 122 -10.24 9.22 -11.84
C SER A 122 -10.21 10.74 -11.70
N GLY A 123 -9.93 11.48 -12.79
CA GLY A 123 -9.68 12.92 -12.73
C GLY A 123 -8.57 13.27 -11.73
N CYS A 124 -7.48 12.51 -11.73
CA CYS A 124 -6.40 12.67 -10.76
C CYS A 124 -5.65 13.99 -10.95
N ALA A 125 -5.22 14.60 -9.84
CA ALA A 125 -4.37 15.79 -9.84
C ALA A 125 -2.89 15.44 -10.07
N ALA A 126 -2.48 14.23 -9.67
CA ALA A 126 -1.09 13.79 -9.76
C ALA A 126 -0.95 12.34 -10.20
N VAL A 127 0.17 12.06 -10.85
CA VAL A 127 0.65 10.71 -11.21
C VAL A 127 2.06 10.54 -10.68
N VAL A 128 2.30 9.47 -9.92
CA VAL A 128 3.64 9.06 -9.48
C VAL A 128 3.88 7.62 -9.90
N TYR A 129 5.03 7.36 -10.53
CA TYR A 129 5.33 6.04 -11.07
C TYR A 129 6.81 5.65 -10.94
N SER A 130 7.08 4.35 -10.80
CA SER A 130 8.45 3.82 -10.83
C SER A 130 9.00 3.79 -12.25
N ALA A 131 10.29 4.07 -12.40
CA ALA A 131 10.94 4.26 -13.71
C ALA A 131 10.78 3.05 -14.65
N GLU A 132 10.66 1.85 -14.12
CA GLU A 132 10.45 0.61 -14.89
C GLU A 132 9.12 0.57 -15.64
N PHE A 133 8.12 1.37 -15.26
CA PHE A 133 6.82 1.46 -15.94
C PHE A 133 6.72 2.60 -16.94
N ARG A 134 7.80 3.33 -17.16
CA ARG A 134 7.90 4.48 -18.09
C ARG A 134 7.37 4.17 -19.49
N THR A 135 7.71 3.00 -20.03
CA THR A 135 7.34 2.58 -21.38
C THR A 135 5.84 2.46 -21.63
N GLU A 136 5.04 2.35 -20.58
CA GLU A 136 3.57 2.32 -20.67
C GLU A 136 2.94 3.61 -20.14
N VAL A 137 3.55 4.25 -19.12
CA VAL A 137 2.97 5.45 -18.49
C VAL A 137 3.16 6.69 -19.37
N GLU A 138 4.34 6.92 -19.92
CA GLU A 138 4.58 8.11 -20.78
C GLU A 138 3.68 8.13 -22.02
N PRO A 139 3.56 7.04 -22.81
CA PRO A 139 2.60 7.00 -23.90
C PRO A 139 1.14 7.19 -23.46
N ALA A 140 0.77 6.69 -22.27
CA ALA A 140 -0.57 6.93 -21.72
C ALA A 140 -0.84 8.43 -21.51
N LEU A 141 0.13 9.15 -20.96
CA LEU A 141 0.06 10.61 -20.77
C LEU A 141 -0.03 11.38 -22.09
N GLU A 142 0.61 10.86 -23.15
CA GLU A 142 0.53 11.47 -24.48
C GLU A 142 -0.83 11.30 -25.15
N MET A 143 -1.61 10.28 -24.77
CA MET A 143 -2.97 10.05 -25.27
C MET A 143 -4.00 11.00 -24.65
N LEU A 144 -3.68 11.67 -23.53
CA LEU A 144 -4.62 12.50 -22.80
C LEU A 144 -4.82 13.86 -23.45
N SER A 145 -6.07 14.31 -23.52
CA SER A 145 -6.43 15.68 -23.92
C SER A 145 -6.02 16.71 -22.86
N VAL A 146 -6.14 16.34 -21.58
CA VAL A 146 -5.74 17.15 -20.42
C VAL A 146 -4.85 16.28 -19.54
N LYS A 147 -3.60 16.70 -19.38
CA LYS A 147 -2.64 15.98 -18.53
C LYS A 147 -2.78 16.40 -17.07
N PRO A 148 -2.52 15.49 -16.11
CA PRO A 148 -2.34 15.88 -14.71
C PRO A 148 -1.22 16.93 -14.58
N GLU A 149 -1.40 17.89 -13.67
CA GLU A 149 -0.42 18.97 -13.46
C GLU A 149 0.90 18.43 -12.89
N ILE A 150 0.82 17.37 -12.11
CA ILE A 150 1.95 16.77 -11.40
C ILE A 150 2.17 15.35 -11.95
N VAL A 151 3.34 15.15 -12.57
CA VAL A 151 3.79 13.83 -13.05
C VAL A 151 5.23 13.65 -12.60
N LEU A 152 5.48 12.64 -11.76
CA LEU A 152 6.80 12.42 -11.16
C LEU A 152 7.19 10.94 -11.21
N LEU A 153 8.48 10.70 -11.40
CA LEU A 153 9.10 9.42 -11.04
C LEU A 153 9.21 9.29 -9.51
N THR A 154 9.15 8.06 -9.01
CA THR A 154 9.46 7.81 -7.60
C THR A 154 10.90 8.16 -7.28
N GLU A 155 11.84 7.73 -8.13
CA GLU A 155 13.29 7.82 -7.92
C GLU A 155 14.05 7.92 -9.26
N GLY A 156 15.37 8.14 -9.23
CA GLY A 156 16.29 7.94 -10.36
C GLY A 156 16.59 9.19 -11.20
N GLU A 157 15.83 10.26 -11.09
CA GLU A 157 16.05 11.52 -11.81
C GLU A 157 15.94 12.71 -10.87
N SER A 158 16.61 13.81 -11.23
CA SER A 158 16.51 15.07 -10.49
C SER A 158 15.05 15.58 -10.48
N GLY A 159 14.57 16.02 -9.34
CA GLY A 159 13.20 16.46 -9.13
C GLY A 159 12.21 15.33 -8.93
N CYS A 160 12.64 14.08 -8.79
CA CYS A 160 11.79 12.93 -8.48
C CYS A 160 11.09 13.08 -7.12
N PHE A 161 10.11 12.22 -6.88
CA PHE A 161 9.31 12.29 -5.65
C PHE A 161 10.15 12.09 -4.38
N LEU A 162 11.12 11.17 -4.39
CA LEU A 162 12.00 10.94 -3.24
C LEU A 162 12.84 12.16 -2.85
N GLU A 163 13.35 12.93 -3.83
CA GLU A 163 14.07 14.18 -3.53
C GLU A 163 13.15 15.21 -2.85
N LYS A 164 11.91 15.36 -3.35
CA LYS A 164 10.92 16.26 -2.76
C LYS A 164 10.52 15.81 -1.35
N MET A 165 10.35 14.51 -1.16
CA MET A 165 10.06 13.91 0.14
C MET A 165 11.21 14.15 1.13
N ASN A 166 12.47 13.90 0.72
CA ASN A 166 13.63 14.10 1.59
C ASN A 166 13.83 15.56 2.02
N SER A 167 13.30 16.51 1.25
CA SER A 167 13.37 17.96 1.54
C SER A 167 12.17 18.46 2.34
N ALA A 168 11.17 17.61 2.58
CA ALA A 168 9.94 17.98 3.28
C ALA A 168 10.06 17.74 4.80
N ASP A 169 9.21 18.44 5.55
CA ASP A 169 9.13 18.30 7.00
C ASP A 169 8.73 16.89 7.41
N SER A 170 9.37 16.35 8.44
CA SER A 170 9.09 15.03 9.01
C SER A 170 7.94 15.04 10.05
N GLU A 171 7.36 16.19 10.35
CA GLU A 171 6.17 16.31 11.18
C GLU A 171 4.94 16.64 10.33
N LEU A 172 3.89 15.85 10.45
CA LEU A 172 2.62 16.05 9.75
C LEU A 172 1.45 15.71 10.66
N GLU A 173 0.60 16.68 10.93
CA GLU A 173 -0.69 16.40 11.55
C GLU A 173 -1.63 15.78 10.51
N ALA A 174 -2.33 14.71 10.91
CA ALA A 174 -3.29 14.05 10.03
C ALA A 174 -4.44 15.00 9.65
N ALA A 175 -4.75 15.05 8.37
CA ALA A 175 -5.89 15.83 7.87
C ALA A 175 -7.19 15.35 8.52
N ALA A 176 -8.08 16.30 8.82
CA ALA A 176 -9.39 16.00 9.35
C ALA A 176 -10.19 15.14 8.35
N ALA A 177 -10.72 14.04 8.83
CA ALA A 177 -11.57 13.12 8.06
C ALA A 177 -12.56 12.42 8.99
N SER A 178 -13.55 11.77 8.44
CA SER A 178 -14.44 10.85 9.13
C SER A 178 -14.21 9.40 8.69
N ALA A 179 -14.69 8.44 9.47
CA ALA A 179 -14.57 7.02 9.13
C ALA A 179 -15.23 6.64 7.79
N THR A 180 -16.14 7.47 7.29
CA THR A 180 -16.91 7.25 6.05
C THR A 180 -16.44 8.07 4.86
N ASP A 181 -15.46 8.96 5.03
CA ASP A 181 -14.90 9.73 3.94
C ASP A 181 -14.06 8.85 3.01
N ASP A 182 -13.93 9.27 1.75
CA ASP A 182 -13.10 8.61 0.75
C ASP A 182 -11.66 8.54 1.23
N CYS A 183 -11.07 7.36 1.16
CA CYS A 183 -9.73 7.11 1.66
C CYS A 183 -8.77 6.70 0.56
N PHE A 184 -9.14 5.72 -0.24
CA PHE A 184 -8.37 5.25 -1.39
C PHE A 184 -9.28 4.56 -2.41
N TRP A 185 -8.80 4.43 -3.65
CA TRP A 185 -9.54 3.67 -4.68
C TRP A 185 -8.75 2.48 -5.15
N LEU A 186 -9.45 1.41 -5.53
CA LEU A 186 -8.88 0.27 -6.25
C LEU A 186 -9.67 0.04 -7.53
N TYR A 187 -8.96 -0.03 -8.65
CA TYR A 187 -9.58 -0.41 -9.91
C TYR A 187 -9.75 -1.92 -10.03
N SER A 188 -10.94 -2.35 -10.39
CA SER A 188 -11.25 -3.74 -10.69
C SER A 188 -11.69 -3.91 -12.14
N SER A 189 -11.48 -5.11 -12.72
CA SER A 189 -12.04 -5.46 -14.02
C SER A 189 -13.56 -5.51 -13.90
N GLY A 190 -14.24 -4.52 -14.51
CA GLY A 190 -15.71 -4.48 -14.52
C GLY A 190 -16.30 -5.60 -15.37
N THR A 191 -17.44 -6.16 -14.97
CA THR A 191 -18.23 -7.12 -15.75
C THR A 191 -18.70 -6.54 -17.10
N THR A 192 -18.66 -5.22 -17.27
CA THR A 192 -19.03 -4.48 -18.48
C THR A 192 -17.86 -4.19 -19.44
N GLY A 193 -16.67 -4.74 -19.17
CA GLY A 193 -15.47 -4.61 -20.02
C GLY A 193 -14.60 -3.38 -19.75
N ARG A 194 -15.07 -2.37 -19.02
CA ARG A 194 -14.24 -1.24 -18.57
C ARG A 194 -13.90 -1.37 -17.10
N PRO A 195 -12.65 -1.03 -16.68
CA PRO A 195 -12.29 -0.97 -15.28
C PRO A 195 -13.20 0.00 -14.52
N LYS A 196 -13.43 -0.27 -13.23
CA LYS A 196 -14.20 0.58 -12.32
C LYS A 196 -13.37 0.87 -11.08
N GLY A 197 -13.27 2.13 -10.70
CA GLY A 197 -12.67 2.56 -9.43
C GLY A 197 -13.64 2.28 -8.27
N ALA A 198 -13.30 1.31 -7.43
CA ALA A 198 -14.01 1.07 -6.18
C ALA A 198 -13.47 2.03 -5.12
N VAL A 199 -14.35 2.89 -4.61
CA VAL A 199 -14.02 3.84 -3.55
C VAL A 199 -14.10 3.14 -2.20
N HIS A 200 -13.03 3.21 -1.43
CA HIS A 200 -12.93 2.70 -0.07
C HIS A 200 -12.88 3.84 0.93
N SER A 201 -13.60 3.69 2.03
CA SER A 201 -13.60 4.65 3.13
C SER A 201 -12.50 4.35 4.17
N HIS A 202 -12.21 5.31 5.05
CA HIS A 202 -11.21 5.15 6.12
C HIS A 202 -11.47 3.93 7.01
N ARG A 203 -12.75 3.62 7.30
CA ARG A 203 -13.11 2.47 8.15
C ARG A 203 -12.83 1.11 7.51
N ASP A 204 -12.83 1.02 6.18
CA ASP A 204 -12.78 -0.26 5.47
C ASP A 204 -11.47 -1.01 5.75
N MET A 205 -10.34 -0.28 5.85
CA MET A 205 -9.05 -0.88 6.19
C MET A 205 -9.04 -1.43 7.63
N VAL A 206 -9.64 -0.72 8.58
CA VAL A 206 -9.74 -1.20 9.96
C VAL A 206 -10.60 -2.45 10.03
N ILE A 207 -11.78 -2.41 9.40
CA ILE A 207 -12.75 -3.51 9.40
C ILE A 207 -12.13 -4.78 8.81
N SER A 208 -11.51 -4.67 7.63
CA SER A 208 -10.88 -5.83 6.97
C SER A 208 -9.68 -6.35 7.77
N SER A 209 -8.84 -5.45 8.30
CA SER A 209 -7.67 -5.85 9.07
C SER A 209 -8.03 -6.46 10.41
N GLN A 210 -9.09 -5.99 11.07
CA GLN A 210 -9.56 -6.59 12.33
C GLN A 210 -10.22 -7.93 12.06
N TYR A 211 -11.30 -7.97 11.24
CA TYR A 211 -12.10 -9.19 11.11
C TYR A 211 -11.38 -10.30 10.35
N TYR A 212 -10.67 -9.96 9.29
CA TYR A 212 -9.97 -10.97 8.51
C TYR A 212 -8.52 -11.15 8.98
N GLY A 213 -7.74 -10.08 9.05
CA GLY A 213 -6.32 -10.15 9.42
C GLY A 213 -6.11 -10.67 10.83
N LYS A 214 -6.83 -10.11 11.82
CA LYS A 214 -6.61 -10.45 13.22
C LYS A 214 -7.52 -11.58 13.71
N ASP A 215 -8.84 -11.49 13.47
CA ASP A 215 -9.80 -12.42 14.07
C ASP A 215 -9.89 -13.76 13.30
N THR A 216 -9.64 -13.75 11.98
CA THR A 216 -9.71 -14.97 11.13
C THR A 216 -8.35 -15.58 10.87
N LEU A 217 -7.37 -14.81 10.34
CA LEU A 217 -6.02 -15.31 10.07
C LEU A 217 -5.16 -15.42 11.33
N GLY A 218 -5.48 -14.65 12.37
CA GLY A 218 -4.74 -14.65 13.64
C GLY A 218 -3.37 -13.98 13.53
N VAL A 219 -3.18 -13.00 12.63
CA VAL A 219 -1.91 -12.28 12.48
C VAL A 219 -1.55 -11.60 13.81
N ARG A 220 -0.33 -11.86 14.28
CA ARG A 220 0.21 -11.38 15.56
C ARG A 220 1.40 -10.46 15.32
N GLU A 221 1.80 -9.79 16.40
CA GLU A 221 2.92 -8.85 16.35
C GLU A 221 4.24 -9.49 15.95
N ASP A 222 4.50 -10.74 16.35
CA ASP A 222 5.73 -11.49 16.06
C ASP A 222 5.75 -12.13 14.66
N ASP A 223 4.68 -12.00 13.87
CA ASP A 223 4.61 -12.55 12.54
C ASP A 223 5.43 -11.75 11.50
N ILE A 224 5.89 -12.51 10.48
CA ILE A 224 6.47 -11.98 9.25
C ILE A 224 5.58 -12.41 8.10
N CYS A 225 4.89 -11.47 7.48
CA CYS A 225 3.99 -11.71 6.36
C CYS A 225 4.73 -11.60 5.03
N PHE A 226 4.55 -12.57 4.14
CA PHE A 226 5.00 -12.48 2.75
C PHE A 226 3.83 -12.72 1.80
N SER A 227 3.53 -11.74 0.94
CA SER A 227 2.52 -11.85 -0.10
C SER A 227 3.15 -11.88 -1.48
N ALA A 228 2.87 -12.94 -2.25
CA ALA A 228 3.24 -12.99 -3.66
C ALA A 228 2.31 -12.12 -4.54
N ALA A 229 1.11 -11.78 -4.05
CA ALA A 229 0.23 -10.83 -4.71
C ALA A 229 0.71 -9.40 -4.47
N LYS A 230 0.66 -8.58 -5.52
CA LYS A 230 1.16 -7.21 -5.51
C LYS A 230 0.26 -6.26 -4.70
N LEU A 231 0.86 -5.21 -4.14
CA LEU A 231 0.20 -4.22 -3.28
C LEU A 231 -0.94 -3.45 -3.97
N PHE A 232 -0.92 -3.32 -5.28
CA PHE A 232 -2.01 -2.68 -6.02
C PHE A 232 -3.29 -3.53 -6.14
N PHE A 233 -3.25 -4.82 -5.77
CA PHE A 233 -4.44 -5.66 -5.63
C PHE A 233 -4.98 -5.65 -4.20
N ALA A 234 -6.29 -5.70 -4.03
CA ALA A 234 -6.92 -5.76 -2.70
C ALA A 234 -6.36 -6.90 -1.83
N TYR A 235 -6.10 -8.07 -2.44
CA TYR A 235 -5.51 -9.22 -1.76
C TYR A 235 -4.07 -8.93 -1.28
N GLY A 236 -3.22 -8.38 -2.15
CA GLY A 236 -1.85 -8.01 -1.80
C GLY A 236 -1.77 -6.83 -0.83
N LEU A 237 -2.65 -5.83 -1.00
CA LEU A 237 -2.74 -4.67 -0.11
C LEU A 237 -3.03 -5.09 1.34
N GLY A 238 -3.99 -6.01 1.51
CA GLY A 238 -4.31 -6.58 2.82
C GLY A 238 -3.13 -7.34 3.41
N ASN A 239 -2.72 -8.39 2.70
CA ASN A 239 -1.76 -9.38 3.19
C ASN A 239 -0.32 -8.84 3.31
N GLY A 240 0.08 -7.94 2.41
CA GLY A 240 1.44 -7.37 2.37
C GLY A 240 1.58 -6.04 3.10
N MET A 241 0.48 -5.35 3.46
CA MET A 241 0.57 -4.02 4.06
C MET A 241 -0.40 -3.82 5.24
N THR A 242 -1.73 -3.86 5.01
CA THR A 242 -2.64 -3.40 6.06
C THR A 242 -2.77 -4.37 7.22
N PHE A 243 -2.74 -5.68 7.00
CA PHE A 243 -2.84 -6.68 8.09
C PHE A 243 -1.58 -6.71 8.97
N PRO A 244 -0.35 -6.76 8.42
CA PRO A 244 0.84 -6.63 9.25
C PRO A 244 0.90 -5.29 9.99
N LEU A 245 0.60 -4.16 9.34
CA LEU A 245 0.56 -2.86 10.01
C LEU A 245 -0.46 -2.85 11.16
N TRP A 246 -1.69 -3.36 10.94
CA TRP A 246 -2.72 -3.38 11.98
C TRP A 246 -2.30 -4.20 13.19
N SER A 247 -1.62 -5.31 12.97
CA SER A 247 -1.20 -6.25 14.02
C SER A 247 0.14 -5.88 14.67
N GLY A 248 0.88 -4.90 14.14
CA GLY A 248 2.23 -4.57 14.59
C GLY A 248 3.28 -5.59 14.12
N ALA A 249 2.98 -6.39 13.10
CA ALA A 249 3.84 -7.42 12.50
C ALA A 249 4.88 -6.84 11.54
N SER A 250 5.62 -7.69 10.82
CA SER A 250 6.53 -7.32 9.75
C SER A 250 6.02 -7.83 8.40
N CYS A 251 6.46 -7.24 7.29
CA CYS A 251 6.20 -7.75 5.96
C CYS A 251 7.49 -7.85 5.12
N VAL A 252 7.49 -8.75 4.15
CA VAL A 252 8.53 -8.88 3.13
C VAL A 252 7.98 -8.35 1.82
N LEU A 253 8.68 -7.38 1.20
CA LEU A 253 8.34 -6.82 -0.10
C LEU A 253 9.22 -7.43 -1.19
N PHE A 254 8.56 -7.87 -2.26
CA PHE A 254 9.20 -8.48 -3.41
C PHE A 254 8.75 -7.76 -4.69
N PRO A 255 9.55 -6.82 -5.24
CA PRO A 255 9.15 -6.01 -6.38
C PRO A 255 9.03 -6.80 -7.68
N ALA A 256 9.86 -7.84 -7.88
CA ALA A 256 9.86 -8.62 -9.11
C ALA A 256 8.59 -9.49 -9.27
N ARG A 257 8.40 -10.05 -10.47
CA ARG A 257 7.33 -11.03 -10.71
C ARG A 257 7.63 -12.32 -9.95
N PRO A 258 6.69 -12.82 -9.12
CA PRO A 258 6.91 -14.06 -8.38
C PRO A 258 6.95 -15.27 -9.32
N THR A 259 7.99 -16.09 -9.14
CA THR A 259 8.17 -17.42 -9.74
C THR A 259 8.34 -18.45 -8.62
N PRO A 260 8.24 -19.76 -8.87
CA PRO A 260 8.55 -20.77 -7.86
C PRO A 260 9.90 -20.53 -7.20
N ASP A 261 10.96 -20.42 -7.98
CA ASP A 261 12.33 -20.28 -7.47
C ASP A 261 12.51 -19.02 -6.64
N SER A 262 12.06 -17.85 -7.16
CA SER A 262 12.19 -16.60 -6.44
C SER A 262 11.36 -16.56 -5.15
N THR A 263 10.21 -17.23 -5.11
CA THR A 263 9.41 -17.33 -3.88
C THR A 263 10.05 -18.26 -2.86
N PHE A 264 10.68 -19.35 -3.28
CA PHE A 264 11.45 -20.22 -2.38
C PHE A 264 12.67 -19.49 -1.79
N GLU A 265 13.42 -18.73 -2.60
CA GLU A 265 14.53 -17.88 -2.12
C GLU A 265 14.07 -16.89 -1.04
N VAL A 266 12.91 -16.24 -1.24
CA VAL A 266 12.33 -15.33 -0.23
C VAL A 266 11.96 -16.10 1.04
N ILE A 267 11.32 -17.27 0.92
CA ILE A 267 10.92 -18.08 2.06
C ILE A 267 12.15 -18.56 2.84
N GLU A 268 13.20 -19.03 2.16
CA GLU A 268 14.43 -19.48 2.80
C GLU A 268 15.19 -18.36 3.51
N ARG A 269 15.26 -17.20 2.87
CA ARG A 269 16.02 -16.04 3.38
C ARG A 269 15.32 -15.34 4.53
N PHE A 270 14.03 -15.04 4.41
CA PHE A 270 13.29 -14.21 5.36
C PHE A 270 12.47 -15.02 6.35
N LYS A 271 12.24 -16.30 6.10
CA LYS A 271 11.48 -17.24 6.95
C LYS A 271 10.13 -16.65 7.39
N PRO A 272 9.28 -16.21 6.44
CA PRO A 272 7.98 -15.67 6.79
C PRO A 272 7.16 -16.70 7.57
N THR A 273 6.44 -16.25 8.60
CA THR A 273 5.55 -17.09 9.39
C THR A 273 4.21 -17.29 8.70
N ILE A 274 3.83 -16.34 7.82
CA ILE A 274 2.61 -16.41 7.02
C ILE A 274 2.96 -16.10 5.56
N TYR A 275 2.63 -17.05 4.67
CA TYR A 275 2.80 -16.90 3.22
C TYR A 275 1.46 -16.85 2.50
N PHE A 276 1.26 -15.80 1.70
CA PHE A 276 0.07 -15.58 0.89
C PHE A 276 0.40 -15.75 -0.59
N GLY A 277 0.05 -16.89 -1.14
CA GLY A 277 0.19 -17.17 -2.58
C GLY A 277 -1.17 -17.16 -3.28
N VAL A 278 -1.15 -17.52 -4.56
CA VAL A 278 -2.35 -17.74 -5.37
C VAL A 278 -2.33 -19.15 -5.94
N PRO A 279 -3.50 -19.77 -6.26
CA PRO A 279 -3.57 -21.18 -6.68
C PRO A 279 -2.63 -21.53 -7.83
N THR A 280 -2.49 -20.66 -8.82
CA THR A 280 -1.60 -20.87 -9.97
C THR A 280 -0.12 -20.90 -9.58
N LEU A 281 0.29 -20.08 -8.60
CA LEU A 281 1.65 -20.08 -8.10
C LEU A 281 1.93 -21.33 -7.25
N TYR A 282 1.00 -21.72 -6.38
CA TYR A 282 1.13 -22.96 -5.61
C TYR A 282 1.26 -24.18 -6.50
N ALA A 283 0.46 -24.27 -7.58
CA ALA A 283 0.57 -25.36 -8.55
C ALA A 283 1.94 -25.37 -9.25
N ALA A 284 2.46 -24.19 -9.63
CA ALA A 284 3.79 -24.09 -10.24
C ALA A 284 4.91 -24.43 -9.26
N GLN A 285 4.79 -24.05 -7.98
CA GLN A 285 5.74 -24.40 -6.92
C GLN A 285 5.77 -25.92 -6.68
N LEU A 286 4.60 -26.56 -6.60
CA LEU A 286 4.51 -28.02 -6.46
C LEU A 286 5.19 -28.74 -7.64
N GLN A 287 4.90 -28.33 -8.87
CA GLN A 287 5.53 -28.90 -10.06
C GLN A 287 7.05 -28.70 -10.06
N SER A 288 7.55 -27.56 -9.60
CA SER A 288 8.99 -27.30 -9.49
C SER A 288 9.65 -28.25 -8.50
N LEU A 289 9.02 -28.48 -7.33
CA LEU A 289 9.52 -29.43 -6.32
C LEU A 289 9.52 -30.87 -6.82
N GLU A 290 8.47 -31.31 -7.50
CA GLU A 290 8.40 -32.64 -8.11
C GLU A 290 9.51 -32.86 -9.16
N ASN A 291 9.78 -31.87 -10.01
CA ASN A 291 10.80 -31.93 -11.04
C ASN A 291 12.24 -31.92 -10.45
N SER A 292 12.44 -31.28 -9.28
CA SER A 292 13.74 -31.25 -8.61
C SER A 292 14.05 -32.51 -7.78
N GLY A 293 13.10 -33.45 -7.65
CA GLY A 293 13.23 -34.65 -6.83
C GLY A 293 13.26 -34.36 -5.32
N SER A 294 12.88 -33.17 -4.90
CA SER A 294 12.84 -32.70 -3.50
C SER A 294 11.43 -32.75 -2.89
N GLY A 295 10.53 -33.52 -3.46
CA GLY A 295 9.12 -33.62 -3.07
C GLY A 295 8.79 -34.64 -1.99
N ASP A 296 9.72 -34.93 -1.06
CA ASP A 296 9.47 -35.79 0.14
C ASP A 296 9.58 -34.97 1.41
#